data_643ab64e1e6fe5a12ec0c918c20a5990
#
_entry.id   643ab64e1e6fe5a12ec0c918c20a5990
#
_cell.length_a   1.000
_cell.length_b   1.000
_cell.length_c   1.000
_cell.angle_alpha   90.00
_cell.angle_beta   90.00
_cell.angle_gamma   90.00
#
_symmetry.space_group_name_H-M   'P 1'
#
loop_
_entity.id
_entity.type
_entity.pdbx_description
1 polymer ?
#
loop_
_entity_poly.entity_id
_entity_poly.type
_entity_poly.pdbx_seq_one_letter_code
_entity_poly.pdbx_strand_id
1 'polypeptide(L)'
;DLYDRSLRLSKINEKIGPLFNINDNKKLNKLGLHSKLDLSSNLVGEFPELQGTMLKYLAKLNGFSKDMQFAFEDQYKPVGLNKNMPRNKLGSILSVSNNIDTLSCFFSIGLIPTGSRDPFALRRSGNSLINILWHETNTLSLNQLINSLDKKLSKDVKLVNEIKFFLIDRLYNFLIEEGFRSDKLSAIISKDNIDQKTFLEIK
;
A
#
# COMPACT_ATOMS: atom_id res chain seq x y z
N ASP A 1 1.50 5.47 18.07
CA ASP A 1 1.13 6.86 17.74
C ASP A 1 1.47 7.21 16.28
N LEU A 2 1.30 8.48 15.85
CA LEU A 2 1.59 8.93 14.48
C LEU A 2 3.08 8.87 14.14
N TYR A 3 3.94 9.15 15.10
CA TYR A 3 5.38 9.09 14.92
C TYR A 3 5.85 7.64 14.70
N ASP A 4 5.38 6.70 15.51
CA ASP A 4 5.67 5.26 15.32
C ASP A 4 5.21 4.77 13.95
N ARG A 5 4.04 5.24 13.50
CA ARG A 5 3.55 4.95 12.15
C ARG A 5 4.50 5.48 11.08
N SER A 6 4.93 6.74 11.20
CA SER A 6 5.88 7.35 10.26
C SER A 6 7.21 6.58 10.21
N LEU A 7 7.71 6.12 11.36
CA LEU A 7 8.89 5.26 11.44
C LEU A 7 8.70 3.90 10.73
N ARG A 8 7.53 3.26 10.89
CA ARG A 8 7.24 2.02 10.14
C ARG A 8 7.17 2.28 8.64
N LEU A 9 6.47 3.34 8.22
CA LEU A 9 6.37 3.71 6.81
C LEU A 9 7.74 3.99 6.18
N SER A 10 8.65 4.65 6.90
CA SER A 10 10.01 4.89 6.39
C SER A 10 10.76 3.58 6.12
N LYS A 11 10.67 2.61 7.04
CA LYS A 11 11.30 1.30 6.89
C LYS A 11 10.66 0.46 5.77
N ILE A 12 9.34 0.52 5.62
CA ILE A 12 8.64 -0.17 4.53
C ILE A 12 9.05 0.46 3.20
N ASN A 13 9.05 1.79 3.08
CA ASN A 13 9.48 2.50 1.87
C ASN A 13 10.87 2.06 1.41
N GLU A 14 11.85 2.00 2.32
CA GLU A 14 13.22 1.56 2.01
C GLU A 14 13.26 0.14 1.43
N LYS A 15 12.44 -0.76 1.97
CA LYS A 15 12.41 -2.17 1.54
C LYS A 15 11.67 -2.38 0.22
N ILE A 16 10.62 -1.60 -0.05
CA ILE A 16 9.83 -1.76 -1.28
C ILE A 16 10.27 -0.82 -2.41
N GLY A 17 11.05 0.22 -2.12
CA GLY A 17 11.56 1.16 -3.11
C GLY A 17 12.22 0.50 -4.33
N PRO A 18 13.06 -0.55 -4.15
CA PRO A 18 13.66 -1.29 -5.28
C PRO A 18 12.63 -1.91 -6.24
N LEU A 19 11.44 -2.29 -5.77
CA LEU A 19 10.35 -2.80 -6.63
C LEU A 19 9.87 -1.76 -7.65
N PHE A 20 10.03 -0.48 -7.30
CA PHE A 20 9.70 0.67 -8.13
C PHE A 20 10.92 1.28 -8.84
N ASN A 21 12.08 0.58 -8.80
CA ASN A 21 13.37 1.05 -9.31
C ASN A 21 13.87 2.35 -8.62
N ILE A 22 13.59 2.51 -7.33
CA ILE A 22 14.09 3.61 -6.50
C ILE A 22 14.95 3.03 -5.37
N ASN A 23 16.25 3.38 -5.37
CA ASN A 23 17.24 2.87 -4.42
C ASN A 23 17.80 3.97 -3.51
N ASP A 24 17.26 5.18 -3.53
CA ASP A 24 17.66 6.29 -2.66
C ASP A 24 17.01 6.14 -1.28
N ASN A 25 17.67 5.38 -0.40
CA ASN A 25 17.18 5.11 0.95
C ASN A 25 16.98 6.38 1.78
N LYS A 26 17.82 7.43 1.59
CA LYS A 26 17.65 8.70 2.31
C LYS A 26 16.35 9.38 1.91
N LYS A 27 16.05 9.40 0.63
CA LYS A 27 14.81 9.95 0.08
C LYS A 27 13.60 9.16 0.54
N LEU A 28 13.67 7.82 0.50
CA LEU A 28 12.60 6.91 0.92
C LEU A 28 12.31 7.00 2.41
N ASN A 29 13.35 7.10 3.23
CA ASN A 29 13.24 7.32 4.67
C ASN A 29 12.54 8.67 4.96
N LYS A 30 13.07 9.74 4.37
CA LYS A 30 12.49 11.08 4.52
C LYS A 30 11.02 11.13 4.09
N LEU A 31 10.66 10.43 3.00
CA LEU A 31 9.28 10.31 2.52
C LEU A 31 8.37 9.69 3.58
N GLY A 32 8.75 8.58 4.20
CA GLY A 32 7.96 7.91 5.24
C GLY A 32 7.84 8.75 6.51
N LEU A 33 8.96 9.29 7.01
CA LEU A 33 9.00 10.06 8.26
C LEU A 33 8.09 11.29 8.24
N HIS A 34 7.96 11.95 7.09
CA HIS A 34 7.17 13.19 6.99
C HIS A 34 5.75 12.95 6.49
N SER A 35 5.38 11.72 6.16
CA SER A 35 4.11 11.40 5.48
C SER A 35 2.84 11.71 6.26
N LYS A 36 2.94 11.91 7.58
CA LYS A 36 1.80 12.12 8.48
C LYS A 36 1.83 13.44 9.27
N LEU A 37 2.71 14.36 8.88
CA LEU A 37 2.87 15.62 9.62
C LEU A 37 1.63 16.53 9.58
N ASP A 38 0.86 16.48 8.51
CA ASP A 38 -0.38 17.26 8.39
C ASP A 38 -1.47 16.83 9.39
N LEU A 39 -1.46 15.56 9.81
CA LEU A 39 -2.41 15.03 10.79
C LEU A 39 -2.21 15.61 12.20
N SER A 40 -1.08 16.24 12.47
CA SER A 40 -0.83 16.95 13.73
C SER A 40 -1.33 18.40 13.71
N SER A 41 -1.82 18.90 12.56
CA SER A 41 -2.33 20.26 12.44
C SER A 41 -3.81 20.33 12.82
N ASN A 42 -4.20 21.38 13.54
CA ASN A 42 -5.60 21.64 13.88
C ASN A 42 -6.45 21.79 12.61
N LEU A 43 -5.87 22.31 11.51
CA LEU A 43 -6.57 22.51 10.26
C LEU A 43 -7.06 21.17 9.66
N VAL A 44 -6.23 20.12 9.64
CA VAL A 44 -6.63 18.79 9.16
C VAL A 44 -7.54 18.09 10.18
N GLY A 45 -7.41 18.44 11.46
CA GLY A 45 -8.34 17.97 12.49
C GLY A 45 -9.76 18.46 12.28
N GLU A 46 -9.94 19.73 11.86
CA GLU A 46 -11.25 20.33 11.57
C GLU A 46 -11.75 20.04 10.16
N PHE A 47 -10.83 19.92 9.19
CA PHE A 47 -11.12 19.69 7.76
C PHE A 47 -10.36 18.45 7.25
N PRO A 48 -10.85 17.24 7.56
CA PRO A 48 -10.17 15.98 7.17
C PRO A 48 -9.96 15.81 5.65
N GLU A 49 -10.79 16.44 4.83
CA GLU A 49 -10.66 16.43 3.37
C GLU A 49 -9.39 17.12 2.85
N LEU A 50 -8.76 17.96 3.68
CA LEU A 50 -7.48 18.61 3.37
C LEU A 50 -6.27 17.71 3.60
N GLN A 51 -6.46 16.50 4.14
CA GLN A 51 -5.40 15.54 4.36
C GLN A 51 -4.64 15.25 3.05
N GLY A 52 -3.32 15.24 3.12
CA GLY A 52 -2.44 15.10 1.96
C GLY A 52 -2.24 16.41 1.19
N THR A 53 -3.31 17.12 0.85
CA THR A 53 -3.22 18.44 0.21
C THR A 53 -2.47 19.42 1.11
N MET A 54 -2.79 19.47 2.40
CA MET A 54 -2.10 20.32 3.36
C MET A 54 -0.63 19.93 3.51
N LEU A 55 -0.36 18.61 3.54
CA LEU A 55 1.02 18.13 3.62
C LEU A 55 1.86 18.56 2.41
N LYS A 56 1.30 18.56 1.21
CA LYS A 56 1.95 19.08 0.01
C LYS A 56 2.35 20.56 0.18
N TYR A 57 1.46 21.41 0.71
CA TYR A 57 1.77 22.82 0.95
C TYR A 57 2.84 22.99 2.02
N LEU A 58 2.77 22.27 3.13
CA LEU A 58 3.80 22.26 4.17
C LEU A 58 5.15 21.80 3.60
N ALA A 59 5.17 20.77 2.78
CA ALA A 59 6.37 20.28 2.12
C ALA A 59 6.97 21.33 1.17
N LYS A 60 6.13 22.04 0.41
CA LYS A 60 6.58 23.15 -0.45
C LYS A 60 7.26 24.24 0.35
N LEU A 61 6.67 24.69 1.46
CA LEU A 61 7.23 25.72 2.35
C LEU A 61 8.57 25.29 2.97
N ASN A 62 8.76 24.00 3.21
CA ASN A 62 9.98 23.42 3.78
C ASN A 62 10.99 22.94 2.71
N GLY A 63 10.88 23.38 1.47
CA GLY A 63 11.86 23.12 0.42
C GLY A 63 11.96 21.68 -0.08
N PHE A 64 10.93 20.85 0.11
CA PHE A 64 10.89 19.52 -0.46
C PHE A 64 10.76 19.56 -1.99
N SER A 65 11.35 18.60 -2.68
CA SER A 65 11.24 18.48 -4.15
C SER A 65 9.77 18.33 -4.59
N LYS A 66 9.47 18.76 -5.83
CA LYS A 66 8.12 18.63 -6.41
C LYS A 66 7.62 17.17 -6.36
N ASP A 67 8.50 16.20 -6.61
CA ASP A 67 8.14 14.78 -6.56
C ASP A 67 7.66 14.35 -5.17
N MET A 68 8.34 14.81 -4.12
CA MET A 68 7.91 14.52 -2.74
C MET A 68 6.62 15.26 -2.37
N GLN A 69 6.46 16.50 -2.82
CA GLN A 69 5.23 17.25 -2.61
C GLN A 69 4.03 16.51 -3.21
N PHE A 70 4.17 16.01 -4.46
CA PHE A 70 3.14 15.21 -5.11
C PHE A 70 2.91 13.87 -4.44
N ALA A 71 3.97 13.20 -3.99
CA ALA A 71 3.85 11.94 -3.27
C ALA A 71 3.05 12.09 -1.96
N PHE A 72 3.25 13.16 -1.22
CA PHE A 72 2.51 13.47 0.00
C PHE A 72 1.02 13.71 -0.26
N GLU A 73 0.67 14.40 -1.35
CA GLU A 73 -0.72 14.60 -1.74
C GLU A 73 -1.37 13.31 -2.23
N ASP A 74 -0.63 12.51 -2.99
CA ASP A 74 -1.15 11.31 -3.65
C ASP A 74 -1.07 10.03 -2.80
N GLN A 75 -0.55 10.09 -1.58
CA GLN A 75 -0.34 8.91 -0.72
C GLN A 75 -1.60 8.09 -0.41
N TYR A 76 -2.77 8.63 -0.68
CA TYR A 76 -4.07 7.98 -0.46
C TYR A 76 -4.73 7.51 -1.77
N LYS A 77 -4.04 7.68 -2.90
CA LYS A 77 -4.47 7.20 -4.22
C LYS A 77 -3.84 5.83 -4.54
N PRO A 78 -4.51 5.03 -5.38
CA PRO A 78 -5.90 5.13 -5.78
C PRO A 78 -6.83 4.81 -4.62
N VAL A 79 -8.09 5.21 -4.71
CA VAL A 79 -9.12 4.80 -3.74
C VAL A 79 -9.77 3.51 -4.25
N GLY A 80 -9.35 2.37 -3.71
CA GLY A 80 -9.83 1.06 -4.17
C GLY A 80 -9.36 0.75 -5.59
N LEU A 81 -10.28 0.37 -6.47
CA LEU A 81 -10.02 0.06 -7.88
C LEU A 81 -10.17 1.27 -8.81
N ASN A 82 -10.23 2.49 -8.26
CA ASN A 82 -10.27 3.72 -9.04
C ASN A 82 -8.98 3.88 -9.86
N LYS A 83 -9.10 4.36 -11.12
CA LYS A 83 -7.96 4.57 -12.03
C LYS A 83 -7.16 5.85 -11.75
N ASN A 84 -7.52 6.64 -10.72
CA ASN A 84 -6.79 7.85 -10.34
C ASN A 84 -5.51 7.50 -9.56
N MET A 85 -4.49 7.06 -10.27
CA MET A 85 -3.21 6.63 -9.72
C MET A 85 -2.37 7.79 -9.15
N PRO A 86 -1.42 7.53 -8.24
CA PRO A 86 -0.41 8.50 -7.86
C PRO A 86 0.36 9.03 -9.08
N ARG A 87 0.69 10.32 -9.08
CA ARG A 87 1.37 10.99 -10.21
C ARG A 87 2.82 10.55 -10.42
N ASN A 88 3.44 9.93 -9.43
CA ASN A 88 4.82 9.46 -9.49
C ASN A 88 5.06 8.25 -8.59
N LYS A 89 6.17 7.56 -8.83
CA LYS A 89 6.57 6.36 -8.09
C LYS A 89 6.74 6.56 -6.58
N LEU A 90 7.12 7.74 -6.12
CA LEU A 90 7.19 8.03 -4.68
C LEU A 90 5.80 8.02 -4.04
N GLY A 91 4.80 8.54 -4.73
CA GLY A 91 3.40 8.46 -4.32
C GLY A 91 2.90 7.03 -4.27
N SER A 92 3.23 6.22 -5.29
CA SER A 92 2.89 4.79 -5.35
C SER A 92 3.54 4.00 -4.20
N ILE A 93 4.84 4.22 -3.94
CA ILE A 93 5.55 3.62 -2.81
C ILE A 93 4.87 3.97 -1.49
N LEU A 94 4.59 5.25 -1.28
CA LEU A 94 3.99 5.71 -0.03
C LEU A 94 2.56 5.17 0.17
N SER A 95 1.78 5.10 -0.92
CA SER A 95 0.45 4.50 -0.89
C SER A 95 0.49 3.01 -0.56
N VAL A 96 1.37 2.24 -1.21
CA VAL A 96 1.57 0.81 -0.91
C VAL A 96 1.97 0.63 0.55
N SER A 97 2.94 1.42 1.04
CA SER A 97 3.38 1.37 2.44
C SER A 97 2.27 1.67 3.43
N ASN A 98 1.45 2.70 3.16
CA ASN A 98 0.29 3.03 3.98
C ASN A 98 -0.73 1.88 4.05
N ASN A 99 -1.04 1.28 2.91
CA ASN A 99 -2.04 0.23 2.84
C ASN A 99 -1.57 -1.05 3.52
N ILE A 100 -0.32 -1.50 3.29
CA ILE A 100 0.20 -2.71 3.93
C ILE A 100 0.41 -2.52 5.43
N ASP A 101 0.86 -1.33 5.91
CA ASP A 101 0.95 -1.02 7.34
C ASP A 101 -0.43 -1.05 7.98
N THR A 102 -1.44 -0.48 7.33
CA THR A 102 -2.83 -0.51 7.81
C THR A 102 -3.35 -1.94 7.93
N LEU A 103 -3.25 -2.73 6.86
CA LEU A 103 -3.69 -4.13 6.87
C LEU A 103 -3.00 -4.92 7.98
N SER A 104 -1.67 -4.82 8.08
CA SER A 104 -0.92 -5.58 9.08
C SER A 104 -1.26 -5.19 10.52
N CYS A 105 -1.46 -3.90 10.80
CA CYS A 105 -1.84 -3.44 12.12
C CYS A 105 -3.24 -3.92 12.52
N PHE A 106 -4.24 -3.79 11.64
CA PHE A 106 -5.61 -4.24 11.96
C PHE A 106 -5.71 -5.76 12.08
N PHE A 107 -5.08 -6.51 11.18
CA PHE A 107 -5.05 -7.97 11.23
C PHE A 107 -4.33 -8.49 12.49
N SER A 108 -3.25 -7.82 12.94
CA SER A 108 -2.51 -8.23 14.14
C SER A 108 -3.33 -8.16 15.44
N ILE A 109 -4.42 -7.42 15.44
CA ILE A 109 -5.38 -7.33 16.56
C ILE A 109 -6.70 -8.04 16.27
N GLY A 110 -6.74 -8.87 15.22
CA GLY A 110 -7.91 -9.70 14.86
C GLY A 110 -9.05 -8.96 14.18
N LEU A 111 -8.83 -7.72 13.73
CA LEU A 111 -9.83 -6.94 13.00
C LEU A 111 -9.75 -7.24 11.50
N ILE A 112 -10.27 -8.39 11.11
CA ILE A 112 -10.30 -8.88 9.72
C ILE A 112 -11.71 -8.67 9.15
N PRO A 113 -11.86 -8.15 7.91
CA PRO A 113 -13.16 -8.00 7.28
C PRO A 113 -13.88 -9.34 7.10
N THR A 114 -15.14 -9.41 7.52
CA THR A 114 -15.97 -10.62 7.38
C THR A 114 -17.30 -10.31 6.72
N GLY A 115 -17.71 -11.09 5.72
CA GLY A 115 -19.00 -10.91 5.02
C GLY A 115 -19.21 -9.47 4.57
N SER A 116 -20.29 -8.80 5.03
CA SER A 116 -20.59 -7.40 4.74
C SER A 116 -19.89 -6.39 5.68
N ARG A 117 -19.20 -6.86 6.73
CA ARG A 117 -18.59 -5.98 7.75
C ARG A 117 -17.16 -5.63 7.37
N ASP A 118 -16.94 -4.33 7.14
CA ASP A 118 -15.61 -3.74 6.90
C ASP A 118 -15.57 -2.29 7.42
N PRO A 119 -15.66 -2.10 8.75
CA PRO A 119 -15.79 -0.76 9.34
C PRO A 119 -14.55 0.12 9.14
N PHE A 120 -13.41 -0.49 8.81
CA PHE A 120 -12.13 0.22 8.60
C PHE A 120 -11.72 0.30 7.13
N ALA A 121 -12.62 -0.08 6.22
CA ALA A 121 -12.39 -0.05 4.77
C ALA A 121 -11.10 -0.83 4.33
N LEU A 122 -10.81 -1.95 4.99
CA LEU A 122 -9.62 -2.75 4.73
C LEU A 122 -9.64 -3.39 3.33
N ARG A 123 -10.85 -3.74 2.82
CA ARG A 123 -10.99 -4.19 1.42
C ARG A 123 -10.57 -3.10 0.43
N ARG A 124 -10.92 -1.85 0.74
CA ARG A 124 -10.48 -0.71 -0.08
C ARG A 124 -8.96 -0.57 -0.06
N SER A 125 -8.34 -0.71 1.11
CA SER A 125 -6.88 -0.69 1.25
C SER A 125 -6.21 -1.82 0.46
N GLY A 126 -6.74 -3.04 0.52
CA GLY A 126 -6.26 -4.17 -0.27
C GLY A 126 -6.40 -3.95 -1.77
N ASN A 127 -7.56 -3.45 -2.22
CA ASN A 127 -7.80 -3.12 -3.62
C ASN A 127 -6.86 -2.03 -4.13
N SER A 128 -6.63 -0.95 -3.35
CA SER A 128 -5.68 0.11 -3.70
C SER A 128 -4.26 -0.44 -3.86
N LEU A 129 -3.85 -1.31 -2.95
CA LEU A 129 -2.55 -1.96 -2.99
C LEU A 129 -2.38 -2.81 -4.25
N ILE A 130 -3.31 -3.72 -4.53
CA ILE A 130 -3.30 -4.58 -5.73
C ILE A 130 -3.28 -3.74 -7.00
N ASN A 131 -4.11 -2.70 -7.08
CA ASN A 131 -4.20 -1.82 -8.23
C ASN A 131 -2.85 -1.14 -8.56
N ILE A 132 -2.15 -0.58 -7.56
CA ILE A 132 -0.82 0.02 -7.76
C ILE A 132 0.16 -1.03 -8.25
N LEU A 133 0.20 -2.16 -7.59
CA LEU A 133 1.18 -3.20 -7.88
C LEU A 133 0.98 -3.76 -9.28
N TRP A 134 -0.25 -3.93 -9.73
CA TRP A 134 -0.57 -4.38 -11.08
C TRP A 134 -0.07 -3.40 -12.16
N HIS A 135 -0.24 -2.10 -11.94
CA HIS A 135 0.07 -1.09 -12.97
C HIS A 135 1.51 -0.58 -12.92
N GLU A 136 2.13 -0.56 -11.74
CA GLU A 136 3.41 0.11 -11.52
C GLU A 136 4.60 -0.85 -11.42
N THR A 137 4.35 -2.16 -11.23
CA THR A 137 5.42 -3.13 -11.08
C THR A 137 5.23 -4.29 -12.06
N ASN A 138 6.34 -4.71 -12.71
CA ASN A 138 6.33 -5.91 -13.55
C ASN A 138 6.52 -7.20 -12.74
N THR A 139 6.80 -7.07 -11.44
CA THR A 139 7.28 -8.17 -10.61
C THR A 139 6.73 -8.06 -9.21
N LEU A 140 5.48 -8.49 -9.00
CA LEU A 140 4.93 -8.49 -7.67
C LEU A 140 5.07 -9.85 -6.99
N SER A 141 5.90 -9.88 -5.98
CA SER A 141 5.89 -10.93 -4.99
C SER A 141 5.18 -10.44 -3.73
N LEU A 142 4.01 -11.01 -3.40
CA LEU A 142 3.36 -10.75 -2.12
C LEU A 142 4.29 -11.09 -0.95
N ASN A 143 5.21 -12.04 -1.14
CA ASN A 143 6.25 -12.36 -0.16
C ASN A 143 7.20 -11.19 0.09
N GLN A 144 7.64 -10.47 -0.94
CA GLN A 144 8.52 -9.29 -0.76
C GLN A 144 7.79 -8.18 -0.01
N LEU A 145 6.51 -7.97 -0.32
CA LEU A 145 5.69 -6.99 0.38
C LEU A 145 5.55 -7.34 1.87
N ILE A 146 5.24 -8.59 2.19
CA ILE A 146 5.09 -9.05 3.58
C ILE A 146 6.44 -8.98 4.33
N ASN A 147 7.54 -9.32 3.67
CA ASN A 147 8.90 -9.19 4.23
C ASN A 147 9.30 -7.73 4.46
N SER A 148 8.59 -6.77 3.87
CA SER A 148 8.79 -5.34 4.16
C SER A 148 8.28 -4.93 5.53
N LEU A 149 7.36 -5.67 6.12
CA LEU A 149 6.79 -5.40 7.43
C LEU A 149 7.84 -5.51 8.55
N ASP A 150 7.46 -5.07 9.74
CA ASP A 150 8.27 -5.27 10.95
C ASP A 150 8.56 -6.74 11.19
N LYS A 151 9.77 -7.05 11.71
CA LYS A 151 10.21 -8.43 11.95
C LYS A 151 9.28 -9.22 12.85
N LYS A 152 8.59 -8.58 13.78
CA LYS A 152 7.64 -9.25 14.66
C LYS A 152 6.40 -9.69 13.88
N LEU A 153 5.87 -8.82 13.02
CA LEU A 153 4.70 -9.11 12.19
C LEU A 153 5.01 -10.11 11.07
N SER A 154 6.15 -9.94 10.40
CA SER A 154 6.54 -10.82 9.27
C SER A 154 6.93 -12.24 9.70
N LYS A 155 7.18 -12.48 10.99
CA LYS A 155 7.44 -13.82 11.55
C LYS A 155 6.18 -14.51 12.11
N ASP A 156 5.10 -13.79 12.27
CA ASP A 156 3.82 -14.36 12.67
C ASP A 156 3.18 -15.08 11.48
N VAL A 157 3.35 -16.40 11.42
CA VAL A 157 2.89 -17.25 10.32
C VAL A 157 1.38 -17.15 10.11
N LYS A 158 0.59 -17.06 11.19
CA LYS A 158 -0.86 -16.93 11.09
C LYS A 158 -1.23 -15.59 10.46
N LEU A 159 -0.70 -14.50 10.96
CA LEU A 159 -0.91 -13.16 10.43
C LEU A 159 -0.50 -13.05 8.95
N VAL A 160 0.67 -13.59 8.62
CA VAL A 160 1.18 -13.60 7.24
C VAL A 160 0.22 -14.32 6.30
N ASN A 161 -0.28 -15.49 6.70
CA ASN A 161 -1.22 -16.26 5.88
C ASN A 161 -2.57 -15.53 5.74
N GLU A 162 -3.10 -14.95 6.81
CA GLU A 162 -4.35 -14.17 6.76
C GLU A 162 -4.24 -12.98 5.79
N ILE A 163 -3.13 -12.22 5.84
CA ILE A 163 -2.88 -11.12 4.90
C ILE A 163 -2.74 -11.64 3.46
N LYS A 164 -2.01 -12.74 3.24
CA LYS A 164 -1.86 -13.35 1.92
C LYS A 164 -3.20 -13.77 1.33
N PHE A 165 -4.00 -14.53 2.07
CA PHE A 165 -5.33 -14.95 1.62
C PHE A 165 -6.21 -13.76 1.28
N PHE A 166 -6.21 -12.74 2.13
CA PHE A 166 -6.95 -11.53 1.88
C PHE A 166 -6.52 -10.80 0.61
N LEU A 167 -5.20 -10.66 0.37
CA LEU A 167 -4.68 -9.99 -0.83
C LEU A 167 -4.91 -10.82 -2.10
N ILE A 168 -4.83 -12.15 -2.01
CA ILE A 168 -5.17 -13.07 -3.11
C ILE A 168 -6.64 -12.92 -3.51
N ASP A 169 -7.55 -12.86 -2.55
CA ASP A 169 -8.97 -12.65 -2.82
C ASP A 169 -9.21 -11.26 -3.49
N ARG A 170 -8.48 -10.22 -3.06
CA ARG A 170 -8.55 -8.91 -3.72
C ARG A 170 -7.99 -8.93 -5.13
N LEU A 171 -6.88 -9.64 -5.35
CA LEU A 171 -6.31 -9.84 -6.69
C LEU A 171 -7.29 -10.57 -7.62
N TYR A 172 -7.94 -11.63 -7.13
CA TYR A 172 -8.95 -12.36 -7.89
C TYR A 172 -10.08 -11.43 -8.37
N ASN A 173 -10.66 -10.66 -7.44
CA ASN A 173 -11.74 -9.74 -7.76
C ASN A 173 -11.28 -8.64 -8.75
N PHE A 174 -10.08 -8.09 -8.56
CA PHE A 174 -9.48 -7.12 -9.47
C PHE A 174 -9.34 -7.68 -10.90
N LEU A 175 -8.83 -8.90 -11.04
CA LEU A 175 -8.64 -9.55 -12.34
C LEU A 175 -9.98 -9.87 -13.04
N ILE A 176 -11.02 -10.23 -12.29
CA ILE A 176 -12.38 -10.37 -12.85
C ILE A 176 -12.88 -9.03 -13.41
N GLU A 177 -12.68 -7.92 -12.68
CA GLU A 177 -13.07 -6.57 -13.14
C GLU A 177 -12.26 -6.13 -14.39
N GLU A 178 -10.99 -6.54 -14.49
CA GLU A 178 -10.14 -6.33 -15.68
C GLU A 178 -10.50 -7.25 -16.87
N GLY A 179 -11.52 -8.13 -16.73
CA GLY A 179 -12.05 -8.95 -17.82
C GLY A 179 -11.42 -10.34 -17.96
N PHE A 180 -10.63 -10.79 -17.00
CA PHE A 180 -10.08 -12.16 -17.02
C PHE A 180 -11.15 -13.19 -16.70
N ARG A 181 -11.04 -14.37 -17.32
CA ARG A 181 -12.00 -15.46 -17.13
C ARG A 181 -11.80 -16.18 -15.79
N SER A 182 -12.89 -16.37 -15.05
CA SER A 182 -12.87 -16.99 -13.71
C SER A 182 -12.32 -18.44 -13.70
N ASP A 183 -12.56 -19.22 -14.78
CA ASP A 183 -12.06 -20.58 -14.90
C ASP A 183 -10.53 -20.64 -14.94
N LYS A 184 -9.90 -19.73 -15.71
CA LYS A 184 -8.43 -19.59 -15.77
C LYS A 184 -7.84 -19.12 -14.47
N LEU A 185 -8.46 -18.09 -13.85
CA LEU A 185 -8.00 -17.55 -12.57
C LEU A 185 -8.06 -18.59 -11.45
N SER A 186 -9.13 -19.36 -11.36
CA SER A 186 -9.28 -20.42 -10.36
C SER A 186 -8.20 -21.49 -10.48
N ALA A 187 -7.81 -21.87 -11.71
CA ALA A 187 -6.76 -22.84 -11.95
C ALA A 187 -5.36 -22.33 -11.55
N ILE A 188 -5.12 -21.02 -11.64
CA ILE A 188 -3.82 -20.38 -11.33
C ILE A 188 -3.72 -20.10 -9.85
N ILE A 189 -4.77 -19.53 -9.27
CA ILE A 189 -4.83 -19.09 -7.86
C ILE A 189 -4.91 -20.29 -6.89
N SER A 190 -5.41 -21.44 -7.34
CA SER A 190 -5.43 -22.68 -6.55
C SER A 190 -4.06 -23.31 -6.32
N LYS A 191 -3.04 -22.87 -7.04
CA LYS A 191 -1.65 -23.23 -6.76
C LYS A 191 -1.14 -22.35 -5.63
N ASP A 192 -0.77 -22.91 -4.50
CA ASP A 192 -0.28 -22.24 -3.27
C ASP A 192 0.90 -21.28 -3.46
N ASN A 193 1.43 -21.15 -4.66
CA ASN A 193 2.51 -20.27 -5.06
C ASN A 193 2.06 -19.37 -6.21
N ILE A 194 1.42 -18.24 -5.89
CA ILE A 194 1.38 -17.10 -6.81
C ILE A 194 2.73 -16.44 -6.70
N ASP A 195 3.72 -17.03 -7.33
CA ASP A 195 5.03 -16.43 -7.50
C ASP A 195 5.02 -15.40 -8.65
N GLN A 196 6.12 -14.70 -8.79
CA GLN A 196 6.33 -13.70 -9.80
C GLN A 196 6.04 -14.19 -11.24
N LYS A 197 6.30 -15.47 -11.52
CA LYS A 197 6.15 -16.08 -12.84
C LYS A 197 4.68 -16.28 -13.19
N THR A 198 3.89 -16.78 -12.24
CA THR A 198 2.44 -16.94 -12.41
C THR A 198 1.75 -15.58 -12.64
N PHE A 199 2.24 -14.52 -12.01
CA PHE A 199 1.74 -13.16 -12.20
C PHE A 199 2.02 -12.62 -13.62
N LEU A 200 3.20 -12.93 -14.18
CA LEU A 200 3.55 -12.57 -15.56
C LEU A 200 2.76 -13.38 -16.61
N GLU A 201 2.39 -14.61 -16.29
CA GLU A 201 1.58 -15.46 -17.18
C GLU A 201 0.09 -15.05 -17.23
N ILE A 202 -0.39 -14.33 -16.21
CA ILE A 202 -1.76 -13.78 -16.17
C ILE A 202 -1.85 -12.44 -16.91
N LYS A 203 -0.77 -11.65 -16.89
CA LYS A 203 -0.69 -10.34 -17.54
C LYS A 203 -0.46 -10.46 -19.03
#